data_11753967b5ababd485a7bf05c12d358c
#
_entry.id   11753967b5ababd485a7bf05c12d358c
#
_cell.length_a   1.000
_cell.length_b   1.000
_cell.length_c   1.000
_cell.angle_alpha   90.00
_cell.angle_beta   90.00
_cell.angle_gamma   90.00
#
_symmetry.space_group_name_H-M   'P 1'
#
loop_
_entity.id
_entity.type
_entity.pdbx_description
1 polymer ?
#
loop_
_entity_poly.entity_id
_entity_poly.type
_entity_poly.pdbx_seq_one_letter_code
_entity_poly.pdbx_strand_id
1 'polypeptide(L)'
;MIDHDLSRPISGALARFARDLTADARAGRLEVVRAREGEISRVIDILLRHGKNNPALVGPAGVGKTAIAEGLAARLAAGDVPLSLRSAKLLAVDHVSLLAGTTYRGQYEERIRALVDETRARPDVILFIDELHNLIGQGTAMGAAMDAANMLKPALVRGDFRVIGATTDDEYDRWVRSDPALERRFQRVVVRELSSEETLDILRARQERLERHHNVLISDESMRAAVDLTDIHQTDRRRPDRAIDVLDEACAHTHAIARYSPRAESLIRRRQELLREQQVGARQAAREESVTMNDPIDSSVATALEQFGAELEAIFIGPPPTRVTPPDRGTKEKTAQARPEPPPPPPDPVPSTLGTLETELADILMQEGIVVRGIDVARVVAVATGREVTWAA
;
A
#
# COMPACT_ATOMS: atom_id res chain seq x y z
N MET A 1 25.42 -29.34 -1.52
CA MET A 1 25.41 -27.91 -1.83
C MET A 1 24.21 -27.72 -2.74
N ILE A 2 23.04 -27.42 -2.16
CA ILE A 2 21.80 -27.27 -2.91
C ILE A 2 21.72 -25.78 -3.23
N ASP A 3 21.99 -25.47 -4.48
CA ASP A 3 21.80 -24.14 -5.04
C ASP A 3 20.28 -23.90 -5.10
N HIS A 4 19.73 -23.30 -4.05
CA HIS A 4 18.33 -22.86 -4.06
C HIS A 4 18.26 -21.67 -5.01
N ASP A 5 17.65 -21.88 -6.15
CA ASP A 5 17.34 -20.88 -7.15
C ASP A 5 16.53 -19.72 -6.52
N LEU A 6 17.26 -18.67 -6.08
CA LEU A 6 16.76 -17.50 -5.37
C LEU A 6 15.86 -16.61 -6.24
N SER A 7 15.77 -16.92 -7.54
CA SER A 7 15.02 -16.15 -8.55
C SER A 7 13.60 -16.65 -8.79
N ARG A 8 13.21 -17.79 -8.19
CA ARG A 8 11.91 -18.42 -8.52
C ARG A 8 10.74 -17.47 -8.21
N PRO A 9 9.93 -17.09 -9.20
CA PRO A 9 8.80 -16.19 -9.01
C PRO A 9 7.75 -16.79 -8.06
N ILE A 10 6.98 -15.94 -7.40
CA ILE A 10 5.83 -16.38 -6.63
C ILE A 10 4.72 -16.75 -7.61
N SER A 11 4.14 -17.94 -7.48
CA SER A 11 3.13 -18.50 -8.37
C SER A 11 2.04 -19.21 -7.56
N GLY A 12 1.01 -19.72 -8.22
CA GLY A 12 -0.02 -20.54 -7.61
C GLY A 12 -0.87 -19.83 -6.56
N ALA A 13 -1.12 -20.50 -5.44
CA ALA A 13 -1.92 -19.98 -4.33
C ALA A 13 -1.23 -18.80 -3.63
N LEU A 14 0.11 -18.83 -3.50
CA LEU A 14 0.88 -17.72 -2.93
C LEU A 14 0.72 -16.44 -3.75
N ALA A 15 0.79 -16.51 -5.08
CA ALA A 15 0.58 -15.35 -5.94
C ALA A 15 -0.88 -14.83 -5.93
N ARG A 16 -1.83 -15.74 -5.70
CA ARG A 16 -3.25 -15.40 -5.74
C ARG A 16 -3.78 -14.85 -4.42
N PHE A 17 -3.27 -15.32 -3.29
CA PHE A 17 -3.82 -15.06 -1.96
C PHE A 17 -2.85 -14.35 -1.02
N ALA A 18 -1.68 -13.94 -1.52
CA ALA A 18 -0.73 -13.17 -0.73
C ALA A 18 -0.08 -12.06 -1.57
N ARG A 19 0.15 -10.93 -0.92
CA ARG A 19 0.85 -9.76 -1.48
C ARG A 19 2.34 -9.86 -1.14
N ASP A 20 3.21 -9.78 -2.14
CA ASP A 20 4.67 -9.81 -1.93
C ASP A 20 5.16 -8.42 -1.47
N LEU A 21 5.29 -8.24 -0.14
CA LEU A 21 5.78 -7.01 0.45
C LEU A 21 7.24 -6.74 0.09
N THR A 22 8.06 -7.78 -0.12
CA THR A 22 9.47 -7.61 -0.51
C THR A 22 9.58 -7.08 -1.94
N ALA A 23 8.72 -7.55 -2.85
CA ALA A 23 8.63 -7.01 -4.20
C ALA A 23 8.09 -5.57 -4.20
N ASP A 24 7.12 -5.28 -3.34
CA ASP A 24 6.60 -3.91 -3.18
C ASP A 24 7.66 -2.95 -2.65
N ALA A 25 8.49 -3.40 -1.69
CA ALA A 25 9.60 -2.61 -1.17
C ALA A 25 10.63 -2.30 -2.26
N ARG A 26 11.04 -3.31 -3.07
CA ARG A 26 11.97 -3.10 -4.20
C ARG A 26 11.42 -2.13 -5.25
N ALA A 27 10.12 -2.13 -5.44
CA ALA A 27 9.44 -1.24 -6.38
C ALA A 27 9.13 0.15 -5.78
N GLY A 28 9.55 0.45 -4.55
CA GLY A 28 9.27 1.72 -3.87
C GLY A 28 7.80 1.97 -3.58
N ARG A 29 6.98 0.91 -3.48
CA ARG A 29 5.53 1.03 -3.22
C ARG A 29 5.17 1.04 -1.74
N LEU A 30 6.10 0.70 -0.84
CA LEU A 30 5.90 0.76 0.59
C LEU A 30 6.25 2.13 1.14
N GLU A 31 5.59 2.51 2.22
CA GLU A 31 5.92 3.73 2.96
C GLU A 31 7.20 3.55 3.77
N VAL A 32 7.89 4.67 4.01
CA VAL A 32 9.07 4.67 4.89
C VAL A 32 8.60 4.46 6.33
N VAL A 33 9.04 3.36 6.93
CA VAL A 33 8.74 3.05 8.32
C VAL A 33 9.73 3.77 9.24
N ARG A 34 9.20 4.41 10.29
CA ARG A 34 9.96 5.15 11.30
C ARG A 34 9.59 4.65 12.70
N ALA A 35 10.51 4.83 13.63
CA ALA A 35 10.31 4.56 15.07
C ALA A 35 9.90 3.11 15.38
N ARG A 36 10.34 2.13 14.56
CA ARG A 36 10.08 0.68 14.74
C ARG A 36 11.32 -0.19 14.59
N GLU A 37 12.50 0.38 14.58
CA GLU A 37 13.78 -0.29 14.37
C GLU A 37 14.03 -1.38 15.41
N GLY A 38 13.63 -1.14 16.66
CA GLY A 38 13.78 -2.08 17.77
C GLY A 38 12.91 -3.32 17.60
N GLU A 39 11.63 -3.13 17.26
CA GLU A 39 10.70 -4.23 17.01
C GLU A 39 11.10 -5.04 15.76
N ILE A 40 11.50 -4.36 14.67
CA ILE A 40 11.98 -5.03 13.44
C ILE A 40 13.22 -5.87 13.74
N SER A 41 14.20 -5.34 14.48
CA SER A 41 15.39 -6.09 14.88
C SER A 41 15.01 -7.29 15.74
N ARG A 42 14.06 -7.13 16.66
CA ARG A 42 13.56 -8.23 17.48
C ARG A 42 12.85 -9.32 16.68
N VAL A 43 12.09 -8.93 15.64
CA VAL A 43 11.47 -9.88 14.69
C VAL A 43 12.55 -10.69 13.97
N ILE A 44 13.60 -10.02 13.48
CA ILE A 44 14.74 -10.69 12.82
C ILE A 44 15.39 -11.70 13.77
N ASP A 45 15.70 -11.32 15.01
CA ASP A 45 16.28 -12.21 16.01
C ASP A 45 15.44 -13.47 16.23
N ILE A 46 14.11 -13.31 16.32
CA ILE A 46 13.19 -14.42 16.53
C ILE A 46 13.15 -15.34 15.30
N LEU A 47 13.11 -14.82 14.09
CA LEU A 47 13.12 -15.59 12.85
C LEU A 47 14.39 -16.45 12.69
N LEU A 48 15.49 -16.07 13.33
CA LEU A 48 16.76 -16.80 13.33
C LEU A 48 16.85 -17.92 14.39
N ARG A 49 15.89 -18.00 15.32
CA ARG A 49 15.91 -19.00 16.39
C ARG A 49 15.62 -20.40 15.85
N HIS A 50 16.17 -21.40 16.49
CA HIS A 50 15.87 -22.81 16.20
C HIS A 50 14.44 -23.21 16.63
N GLY A 51 13.95 -22.65 17.74
CA GLY A 51 12.60 -22.88 18.27
C GLY A 51 11.95 -21.57 18.70
N LYS A 52 10.62 -21.51 18.78
CA LYS A 52 9.85 -20.27 18.96
C LYS A 52 10.25 -19.19 17.93
N ASN A 53 10.35 -19.61 16.69
CA ASN A 53 10.87 -18.80 15.59
C ASN A 53 9.78 -18.05 14.81
N ASN A 54 8.53 -18.07 15.29
CA ASN A 54 7.44 -17.29 14.73
C ASN A 54 7.19 -16.07 15.63
N PRO A 55 7.52 -14.84 15.17
CA PRO A 55 7.18 -13.62 15.90
C PRO A 55 5.65 -13.40 15.92
N ALA A 56 5.10 -13.02 17.06
CA ALA A 56 3.74 -12.50 17.17
C ALA A 56 3.82 -11.03 17.59
N LEU A 57 3.46 -10.11 16.70
CA LEU A 57 3.34 -8.70 16.97
C LEU A 57 2.04 -8.46 17.76
N VAL A 58 2.17 -8.09 19.03
CA VAL A 58 1.05 -7.99 19.94
C VAL A 58 0.93 -6.58 20.48
N GLY A 59 -0.24 -5.98 20.31
CA GLY A 59 -0.53 -4.62 20.78
C GLY A 59 -1.87 -4.12 20.28
N PRO A 60 -2.35 -2.97 20.80
CA PRO A 60 -3.64 -2.39 20.42
C PRO A 60 -3.80 -2.17 18.92
N ALA A 61 -5.04 -1.98 18.46
CA ALA A 61 -5.29 -1.53 17.09
C ALA A 61 -4.68 -0.12 16.87
N GLY A 62 -4.20 0.15 15.65
CA GLY A 62 -3.67 1.47 15.27
C GLY A 62 -2.24 1.77 15.74
N VAL A 63 -1.55 0.87 16.46
CA VAL A 63 -0.15 1.11 16.87
C VAL A 63 0.89 0.87 15.78
N GLY A 64 0.50 0.38 14.60
CA GLY A 64 1.43 0.18 13.46
C GLY A 64 2.08 -1.21 13.41
N LYS A 65 1.37 -2.28 13.77
CA LYS A 65 1.87 -3.66 13.65
C LYS A 65 2.21 -4.03 12.19
N THR A 66 1.36 -3.65 11.25
CA THR A 66 1.55 -3.87 9.82
C THR A 66 2.77 -3.11 9.29
N ALA A 67 3.02 -1.89 9.79
CA ALA A 67 4.21 -1.11 9.45
C ALA A 67 5.53 -1.84 9.82
N ILE A 68 5.56 -2.62 10.91
CA ILE A 68 6.74 -3.41 11.29
C ILE A 68 7.02 -4.49 10.22
N ALA A 69 5.97 -5.13 9.68
CA ALA A 69 6.14 -6.09 8.59
C ALA A 69 6.63 -5.40 7.30
N GLU A 70 6.10 -4.22 6.96
CA GLU A 70 6.56 -3.43 5.83
C GLU A 70 8.03 -2.97 6.01
N GLY A 71 8.41 -2.53 7.20
CA GLY A 71 9.80 -2.19 7.53
C GLY A 71 10.75 -3.39 7.43
N LEU A 72 10.32 -4.57 7.85
CA LEU A 72 11.08 -5.80 7.63
C LEU A 72 11.22 -6.11 6.12
N ALA A 73 10.14 -5.97 5.35
CA ALA A 73 10.17 -6.15 3.90
C ALA A 73 11.16 -5.19 3.22
N ALA A 74 11.22 -3.94 3.67
CA ALA A 74 12.19 -2.97 3.18
C ALA A 74 13.64 -3.38 3.50
N ARG A 75 13.93 -3.88 4.72
CA ARG A 75 15.25 -4.40 5.08
C ARG A 75 15.63 -5.66 4.29
N LEU A 76 14.68 -6.58 4.07
CA LEU A 76 14.89 -7.75 3.21
C LEU A 76 15.21 -7.34 1.76
N ALA A 77 14.46 -6.38 1.22
CA ALA A 77 14.67 -5.87 -0.13
C ALA A 77 16.03 -5.18 -0.31
N ALA A 78 16.48 -4.44 0.70
CA ALA A 78 17.79 -3.78 0.74
C ALA A 78 18.95 -4.74 1.06
N GLY A 79 18.68 -5.98 1.47
CA GLY A 79 19.71 -6.91 1.94
C GLY A 79 20.29 -6.58 3.33
N ASP A 80 19.67 -5.63 4.06
CA ASP A 80 20.05 -5.22 5.43
C ASP A 80 19.52 -6.19 6.48
N VAL A 81 19.84 -7.46 6.29
CA VAL A 81 19.47 -8.58 7.15
C VAL A 81 20.61 -9.62 7.18
N PRO A 82 20.67 -10.48 8.21
CA PRO A 82 21.63 -11.56 8.26
C PRO A 82 21.59 -12.47 7.02
N LEU A 83 22.72 -13.07 6.67
CA LEU A 83 22.90 -13.85 5.44
C LEU A 83 21.81 -14.91 5.22
N SER A 84 21.35 -15.56 6.29
CA SER A 84 20.31 -16.59 6.24
C SER A 84 18.90 -16.08 5.89
N LEU A 85 18.70 -14.76 5.90
CA LEU A 85 17.43 -14.13 5.53
C LEU A 85 17.51 -13.31 4.23
N ARG A 86 18.69 -13.16 3.62
CA ARG A 86 18.85 -12.32 2.41
C ARG A 86 18.03 -12.78 1.22
N SER A 87 17.74 -14.07 1.14
CA SER A 87 16.89 -14.64 0.11
C SER A 87 15.41 -14.70 0.48
N ALA A 88 15.08 -14.30 1.70
CA ALA A 88 13.71 -14.41 2.17
C ALA A 88 12.78 -13.41 1.47
N LYS A 89 11.55 -13.88 1.20
CA LYS A 89 10.44 -13.09 0.68
C LYS A 89 9.36 -13.02 1.74
N LEU A 90 8.90 -11.82 2.06
CA LEU A 90 7.82 -11.61 3.01
C LEU A 90 6.50 -11.44 2.26
N LEU A 91 5.58 -12.37 2.44
CA LEU A 91 4.29 -12.38 1.79
C LEU A 91 3.17 -12.11 2.81
N ALA A 92 2.41 -11.04 2.63
CA ALA A 92 1.24 -10.74 3.45
C ALA A 92 0.02 -11.52 2.94
N VAL A 93 -0.54 -12.37 3.77
CA VAL A 93 -1.74 -13.15 3.43
C VAL A 93 -2.96 -12.24 3.36
N ASP A 94 -3.66 -12.28 2.24
CA ASP A 94 -4.92 -11.56 2.05
C ASP A 94 -6.11 -12.47 2.44
N HIS A 95 -6.58 -12.27 3.65
CA HIS A 95 -7.71 -13.01 4.20
C HIS A 95 -9.01 -12.78 3.43
N VAL A 96 -9.21 -11.57 2.90
CA VAL A 96 -10.39 -11.23 2.10
C VAL A 96 -10.39 -12.00 0.79
N SER A 97 -9.27 -12.06 0.10
CA SER A 97 -9.11 -12.83 -1.15
C SER A 97 -9.27 -14.35 -0.94
N LEU A 98 -8.89 -14.86 0.24
CA LEU A 98 -9.12 -16.26 0.58
C LEU A 98 -10.62 -16.59 0.71
N LEU A 99 -11.43 -15.65 1.21
CA LEU A 99 -12.88 -15.81 1.39
C LEU A 99 -13.68 -15.44 0.13
N ALA A 100 -13.20 -14.48 -0.67
CA ALA A 100 -13.94 -13.94 -1.80
C ALA A 100 -14.33 -15.04 -2.81
N GLY A 101 -15.63 -15.08 -3.17
CA GLY A 101 -16.16 -16.02 -4.16
C GLY A 101 -16.18 -17.49 -3.72
N THR A 102 -16.02 -17.80 -2.43
CA THR A 102 -16.26 -19.15 -1.92
C THR A 102 -17.77 -19.32 -1.69
N THR A 103 -18.38 -20.26 -2.40
CA THR A 103 -19.81 -20.57 -2.30
C THR A 103 -20.09 -21.69 -1.32
N TYR A 104 -19.11 -22.53 -1.04
CA TYR A 104 -19.22 -23.61 -0.06
C TYR A 104 -17.90 -23.79 0.71
N ARG A 105 -18.02 -24.33 1.91
CA ARG A 105 -16.97 -24.50 2.91
C ARG A 105 -15.68 -25.13 2.36
N GLY A 106 -15.80 -26.20 1.57
CA GLY A 106 -14.64 -26.92 1.04
C GLY A 106 -13.72 -26.10 0.14
N GLN A 107 -14.23 -25.06 -0.54
CA GLN A 107 -13.39 -24.19 -1.38
C GLN A 107 -12.41 -23.34 -0.57
N TYR A 108 -12.85 -22.83 0.58
CA TYR A 108 -11.99 -22.09 1.49
C TYR A 108 -10.90 -23.00 2.06
N GLU A 109 -11.27 -24.20 2.49
CA GLU A 109 -10.33 -25.20 3.00
C GLU A 109 -9.27 -25.58 1.96
N GLU A 110 -9.68 -25.77 0.71
CA GLU A 110 -8.79 -26.10 -0.41
C GLU A 110 -7.78 -24.96 -0.67
N ARG A 111 -8.23 -23.71 -0.61
CA ARG A 111 -7.33 -22.54 -0.77
C ARG A 111 -6.29 -22.45 0.36
N ILE A 112 -6.72 -22.64 1.62
CA ILE A 112 -5.79 -22.66 2.77
C ILE A 112 -4.82 -23.82 2.65
N ARG A 113 -5.27 -24.99 2.25
CA ARG A 113 -4.40 -26.16 2.03
C ARG A 113 -3.36 -25.88 0.96
N ALA A 114 -3.78 -25.36 -0.20
CA ALA A 114 -2.88 -25.00 -1.28
C ALA A 114 -1.83 -23.95 -0.82
N LEU A 115 -2.26 -22.90 -0.07
CA LEU A 115 -1.36 -21.90 0.50
C LEU A 115 -0.32 -22.53 1.43
N VAL A 116 -0.75 -23.42 2.33
CA VAL A 116 0.15 -24.13 3.27
C VAL A 116 1.14 -25.04 2.54
N ASP A 117 0.66 -25.82 1.57
CA ASP A 117 1.50 -26.78 0.85
C ASP A 117 2.54 -26.06 -0.04
N GLU A 118 2.16 -24.97 -0.70
CA GLU A 118 3.08 -24.14 -1.46
C GLU A 118 4.11 -23.45 -0.56
N THR A 119 3.69 -22.94 0.61
CA THR A 119 4.62 -22.32 1.57
C THR A 119 5.63 -23.32 2.10
N ARG A 120 5.23 -24.57 2.37
CA ARG A 120 6.15 -25.66 2.77
C ARG A 120 7.20 -25.96 1.71
N ALA A 121 6.83 -25.89 0.45
CA ALA A 121 7.75 -26.11 -0.66
C ALA A 121 8.72 -24.95 -0.89
N ARG A 122 8.56 -23.83 -0.16
CA ARG A 122 9.30 -22.57 -0.33
C ARG A 122 9.91 -22.12 1.00
N PRO A 123 11.08 -22.66 1.42
CA PRO A 123 11.73 -22.27 2.67
C PRO A 123 12.24 -20.82 2.69
N ASP A 124 12.30 -20.17 1.51
CA ASP A 124 12.58 -18.76 1.32
C ASP A 124 11.39 -17.86 1.63
N VAL A 125 10.18 -18.39 1.78
CA VAL A 125 8.97 -17.62 2.06
C VAL A 125 8.75 -17.47 3.57
N ILE A 126 8.42 -16.26 3.99
CA ILE A 126 7.90 -15.92 5.33
C ILE A 126 6.50 -15.36 5.11
N LEU A 127 5.50 -15.93 5.78
CA LEU A 127 4.14 -15.40 5.73
C LEU A 127 3.95 -14.32 6.81
N PHE A 128 3.36 -13.20 6.45
CA PHE A 128 2.79 -12.25 7.39
C PHE A 128 1.28 -12.42 7.42
N ILE A 129 0.74 -12.66 8.60
CA ILE A 129 -0.70 -12.84 8.83
C ILE A 129 -1.15 -11.72 9.76
N ASP A 130 -1.81 -10.72 9.19
CA ASP A 130 -2.48 -9.72 9.98
C ASP A 130 -3.77 -10.30 10.59
N GLU A 131 -4.14 -9.83 11.76
CA GLU A 131 -5.26 -10.41 12.52
C GLU A 131 -5.18 -11.96 12.62
N LEU A 132 -4.04 -12.45 13.09
CA LEU A 132 -3.74 -13.90 13.20
C LEU A 132 -4.89 -14.70 13.81
N HIS A 133 -5.63 -14.11 14.76
CA HIS A 133 -6.78 -14.71 15.43
C HIS A 133 -7.90 -15.12 14.45
N ASN A 134 -8.07 -14.43 13.32
CA ASN A 134 -9.07 -14.79 12.31
C ASN A 134 -8.78 -16.14 11.65
N LEU A 135 -7.51 -16.52 11.53
CA LEU A 135 -7.11 -17.79 10.93
C LEU A 135 -6.99 -18.93 11.94
N ILE A 136 -6.72 -18.64 13.22
CA ILE A 136 -6.49 -19.70 14.23
C ILE A 136 -7.61 -19.82 15.28
N GLY A 137 -8.55 -18.86 15.38
CA GLY A 137 -9.44 -18.74 16.51
C GLY A 137 -10.94 -18.66 16.23
N GLN A 138 -11.38 -18.13 15.10
CA GLN A 138 -12.80 -17.90 14.87
C GLN A 138 -13.55 -19.13 14.35
N GLY A 139 -13.76 -20.11 15.23
CA GLY A 139 -14.54 -21.31 14.91
C GLY A 139 -16.04 -21.27 15.20
N THR A 140 -16.60 -20.18 15.73
CA THR A 140 -17.94 -20.22 16.32
C THR A 140 -19.03 -19.44 15.57
N ALA A 141 -18.70 -18.44 14.75
CA ALA A 141 -19.75 -17.61 14.16
C ALA A 141 -20.14 -17.97 12.70
N MET A 142 -19.27 -18.60 11.91
CA MET A 142 -19.52 -18.90 10.48
C MET A 142 -18.90 -20.22 9.98
N GLY A 143 -18.86 -21.29 10.74
CA GLY A 143 -18.48 -22.64 10.25
C GLY A 143 -17.16 -22.78 9.45
N ALA A 144 -16.86 -21.85 8.57
CA ALA A 144 -15.68 -21.86 7.68
C ALA A 144 -14.35 -21.57 8.40
N ALA A 145 -14.36 -20.77 9.46
CA ALA A 145 -13.13 -20.42 10.18
C ALA A 145 -12.58 -21.54 11.08
N MET A 146 -13.44 -22.45 11.53
CA MET A 146 -12.99 -23.67 12.26
C MET A 146 -12.02 -24.52 11.45
N ASP A 147 -12.17 -24.53 10.16
CA ASP A 147 -11.43 -25.42 9.28
C ASP A 147 -10.06 -24.88 8.90
N ALA A 148 -9.95 -23.55 8.75
CA ALA A 148 -8.65 -22.89 8.58
C ALA A 148 -7.73 -23.17 9.79
N ALA A 149 -8.27 -23.03 11.02
CA ALA A 149 -7.54 -23.34 12.23
C ALA A 149 -7.05 -24.80 12.27
N ASN A 150 -7.90 -25.74 11.87
CA ASN A 150 -7.56 -27.18 11.86
C ASN A 150 -6.47 -27.52 10.82
N MET A 151 -6.31 -26.72 9.77
CA MET A 151 -5.27 -26.91 8.76
C MET A 151 -3.97 -26.17 9.10
N LEU A 152 -4.08 -24.92 9.54
CA LEU A 152 -2.91 -24.09 9.87
C LEU A 152 -2.23 -24.51 11.17
N LYS A 153 -2.99 -24.80 12.23
CA LYS A 153 -2.41 -25.19 13.53
C LYS A 153 -1.44 -26.37 13.43
N PRO A 154 -1.76 -27.51 12.79
CA PRO A 154 -0.82 -28.62 12.68
C PRO A 154 0.47 -28.23 11.92
N ALA A 155 0.36 -27.41 10.89
CA ALA A 155 1.49 -26.94 10.11
C ALA A 155 2.39 -25.98 10.91
N LEU A 156 1.79 -25.04 11.65
CA LEU A 156 2.50 -24.13 12.55
C LEU A 156 3.17 -24.88 13.71
N VAL A 157 2.47 -25.87 14.30
CA VAL A 157 3.00 -26.70 15.40
C VAL A 157 4.19 -27.55 14.95
N ARG A 158 4.16 -28.10 13.73
CA ARG A 158 5.31 -28.84 13.17
C ARG A 158 6.48 -27.92 12.84
N GLY A 159 6.23 -26.64 12.59
CA GLY A 159 7.24 -25.69 12.15
C GLY A 159 7.61 -25.84 10.68
N ASP A 160 6.64 -26.24 9.88
CA ASP A 160 6.83 -26.52 8.45
C ASP A 160 7.22 -25.27 7.65
N PHE A 161 6.88 -24.06 8.17
CA PHE A 161 7.22 -22.78 7.57
C PHE A 161 7.27 -21.66 8.61
N ARG A 162 7.78 -20.50 8.23
CA ARG A 162 7.93 -19.31 9.09
C ARG A 162 6.75 -18.37 8.95
N VAL A 163 6.23 -17.88 10.08
CA VAL A 163 5.10 -16.95 10.13
C VAL A 163 5.40 -15.79 11.07
N ILE A 164 5.03 -14.60 10.66
CA ILE A 164 4.89 -13.41 11.51
C ILE A 164 3.40 -13.17 11.67
N GLY A 165 2.88 -13.25 12.88
CA GLY A 165 1.48 -12.93 13.17
C GLY A 165 1.35 -11.53 13.77
N ALA A 166 0.24 -10.84 13.49
CA ALA A 166 -0.15 -9.62 14.19
C ALA A 166 -1.53 -9.83 14.84
N THR A 167 -1.70 -9.35 16.07
CA THR A 167 -2.95 -9.49 16.83
C THR A 167 -2.99 -8.50 18.00
N THR A 168 -4.11 -8.42 18.73
CA THR A 168 -4.22 -7.66 19.98
C THR A 168 -3.78 -8.50 21.18
N ASP A 169 -3.62 -7.84 22.35
CA ASP A 169 -3.24 -8.53 23.60
C ASP A 169 -4.26 -9.57 24.02
N ASP A 170 -5.56 -9.20 24.02
CA ASP A 170 -6.66 -10.08 24.42
C ASP A 170 -6.79 -11.30 23.49
N GLU A 171 -6.61 -11.10 22.20
CA GLU A 171 -6.67 -12.16 21.18
C GLU A 171 -5.46 -13.09 21.27
N TYR A 172 -4.26 -12.53 21.52
CA TYR A 172 -3.07 -13.33 21.74
C TYR A 172 -3.24 -14.26 22.95
N ASP A 173 -3.71 -13.73 24.08
CA ASP A 173 -3.93 -14.51 25.29
C ASP A 173 -5.03 -15.57 25.09
N ARG A 174 -6.10 -15.21 24.39
CA ARG A 174 -7.22 -16.12 24.11
C ARG A 174 -6.86 -17.25 23.14
N TRP A 175 -6.11 -16.99 22.09
CA TRP A 175 -5.95 -17.92 20.98
C TRP A 175 -4.56 -18.54 20.82
N VAL A 176 -3.50 -17.85 21.24
CA VAL A 176 -2.12 -18.33 21.15
C VAL A 176 -1.64 -18.88 22.47
N ARG A 177 -1.76 -18.07 23.54
CA ARG A 177 -1.25 -18.44 24.87
C ARG A 177 -2.05 -19.56 25.53
N SER A 178 -3.35 -19.63 25.28
CA SER A 178 -4.22 -20.70 25.80
C SER A 178 -3.96 -22.08 25.13
N ASP A 179 -3.30 -22.09 23.96
CA ASP A 179 -2.92 -23.30 23.25
C ASP A 179 -1.40 -23.60 23.45
N PRO A 180 -1.03 -24.60 24.29
CA PRO A 180 0.37 -24.90 24.58
C PRO A 180 1.20 -25.26 23.34
N ALA A 181 0.59 -25.77 22.28
CA ALA A 181 1.29 -26.13 21.05
C ALA A 181 1.67 -24.88 20.25
N LEU A 182 0.78 -23.89 20.16
CA LEU A 182 1.05 -22.60 19.53
C LEU A 182 2.00 -21.75 20.39
N GLU A 183 1.81 -21.72 21.71
CA GLU A 183 2.68 -20.95 22.63
C GLU A 183 4.16 -21.38 22.52
N ARG A 184 4.42 -22.65 22.26
CA ARG A 184 5.78 -23.16 22.02
C ARG A 184 6.38 -22.73 20.69
N ARG A 185 5.59 -22.21 19.78
CA ARG A 185 6.02 -21.80 18.43
C ARG A 185 6.08 -20.30 18.23
N PHE A 186 5.19 -19.57 18.90
CA PHE A 186 5.14 -18.12 18.80
C PHE A 186 5.94 -17.45 19.94
N GLN A 187 6.69 -16.41 19.55
CA GLN A 187 7.35 -15.50 20.49
C GLN A 187 6.71 -14.15 20.42
N ARG A 188 6.14 -13.70 21.53
CA ARG A 188 5.52 -12.38 21.66
C ARG A 188 6.53 -11.25 21.45
N VAL A 189 6.18 -10.28 20.60
CA VAL A 189 6.84 -9.00 20.42
C VAL A 189 5.80 -7.93 20.76
N VAL A 190 6.01 -7.22 21.86
CA VAL A 190 5.09 -6.19 22.32
C VAL A 190 5.28 -4.94 21.48
N VAL A 191 4.21 -4.50 20.82
CA VAL A 191 4.16 -3.26 20.02
C VAL A 191 3.42 -2.20 20.81
N ARG A 192 4.18 -1.22 21.32
CA ARG A 192 3.63 -0.13 22.13
C ARG A 192 3.15 1.02 21.27
N GLU A 193 2.25 1.82 21.84
CA GLU A 193 1.88 3.11 21.29
C GLU A 193 3.11 4.01 21.20
N LEU A 194 3.26 4.73 20.12
CA LEU A 194 4.36 5.69 19.92
C LEU A 194 4.21 6.93 20.79
N SER A 195 5.31 7.58 21.12
CA SER A 195 5.32 8.89 21.73
C SER A 195 4.81 9.98 20.79
N SER A 196 4.51 11.15 21.31
CA SER A 196 4.11 12.31 20.51
C SER A 196 5.21 12.71 19.51
N GLU A 197 6.48 12.68 19.93
CA GLU A 197 7.63 13.02 19.08
C GLU A 197 7.81 12.02 17.95
N GLU A 198 7.78 10.70 18.26
CA GLU A 198 7.86 9.64 17.25
C GLU A 198 6.69 9.72 16.25
N THR A 199 5.51 10.12 16.74
CA THR A 199 4.33 10.32 15.87
C THR A 199 4.52 11.50 14.94
N LEU A 200 5.06 12.62 15.44
CA LEU A 200 5.40 13.78 14.62
C LEU A 200 6.42 13.44 13.53
N ASP A 201 7.43 12.62 13.83
CA ASP A 201 8.39 12.17 12.84
C ASP A 201 7.76 11.33 11.72
N ILE A 202 6.75 10.53 12.07
CA ILE A 202 5.95 9.78 11.07
C ILE A 202 5.12 10.73 10.22
N LEU A 203 4.44 11.72 10.83
CA LEU A 203 3.66 12.71 10.09
C LEU A 203 4.52 13.50 9.11
N ARG A 204 5.71 13.93 9.53
CA ARG A 204 6.70 14.60 8.66
C ARG A 204 7.16 13.69 7.50
N ALA A 205 7.41 12.42 7.78
CA ALA A 205 7.80 11.46 6.72
C ALA A 205 6.66 11.22 5.70
N ARG A 206 5.40 11.41 6.10
CA ARG A 206 4.22 11.28 5.23
C ARG A 206 3.76 12.59 4.59
N GLN A 207 4.30 13.73 5.05
CA GLN A 207 3.87 15.06 4.63
C GLN A 207 3.82 15.20 3.12
N GLU A 208 4.91 14.96 2.44
CA GLU A 208 5.02 15.12 0.99
C GLU A 208 3.99 14.27 0.22
N ARG A 209 3.72 13.06 0.70
CA ARG A 209 2.72 12.17 0.09
C ARG A 209 1.30 12.70 0.27
N LEU A 210 0.95 13.18 1.47
CA LEU A 210 -0.35 13.76 1.77
C LEU A 210 -0.56 15.07 0.99
N GLU A 211 0.45 15.94 0.94
CA GLU A 211 0.43 17.17 0.15
C GLU A 211 0.21 16.91 -1.34
N ARG A 212 0.90 15.90 -1.88
CA ARG A 212 0.71 15.48 -3.28
C ARG A 212 -0.68 14.90 -3.54
N HIS A 213 -1.21 14.13 -2.60
CA HIS A 213 -2.50 13.47 -2.75
C HIS A 213 -3.65 14.48 -2.73
N HIS A 214 -3.62 15.40 -1.77
CA HIS A 214 -4.69 16.37 -1.55
C HIS A 214 -4.47 17.70 -2.27
N ASN A 215 -3.31 17.94 -2.88
CA ASN A 215 -2.94 19.21 -3.51
C ASN A 215 -2.99 20.40 -2.53
N VAL A 216 -2.54 20.21 -1.31
CA VAL A 216 -2.45 21.21 -0.24
C VAL A 216 -1.06 21.24 0.34
N LEU A 217 -0.73 22.26 1.10
CA LEU A 217 0.47 22.26 1.96
C LEU A 217 0.09 21.94 3.40
N ILE A 218 1.00 21.33 4.14
CA ILE A 218 0.80 20.93 5.53
C ILE A 218 1.78 21.73 6.40
N SER A 219 1.26 22.51 7.35
CA SER A 219 2.11 23.25 8.28
C SER A 219 2.61 22.37 9.43
N ASP A 220 3.79 22.67 10.00
CA ASP A 220 4.27 22.03 11.23
C ASP A 220 3.29 22.16 12.40
N GLU A 221 2.59 23.29 12.44
CA GLU A 221 1.53 23.55 13.42
C GLU A 221 0.39 22.54 13.32
N SER A 222 -0.09 22.22 12.10
CA SER A 222 -1.18 21.25 11.89
C SER A 222 -0.77 19.84 12.31
N MET A 223 0.48 19.44 12.06
CA MET A 223 0.99 18.15 12.53
C MET A 223 1.02 18.05 14.05
N ARG A 224 1.45 19.11 14.75
CA ARG A 224 1.39 19.18 16.21
C ARG A 224 -0.06 19.15 16.72
N ALA A 225 -0.93 19.94 16.10
CA ALA A 225 -2.35 19.95 16.44
C ALA A 225 -2.98 18.55 16.28
N ALA A 226 -2.62 17.80 15.21
CA ALA A 226 -3.11 16.45 15.00
C ALA A 226 -2.70 15.49 16.12
N VAL A 227 -1.49 15.61 16.65
CA VAL A 227 -1.04 14.79 17.77
C VAL A 227 -1.72 15.23 19.06
N ASP A 228 -1.63 16.51 19.43
CA ASP A 228 -2.05 17.02 20.73
C ASP A 228 -3.58 16.95 20.92
N LEU A 229 -4.35 17.35 19.89
CA LEU A 229 -5.81 17.34 19.99
C LEU A 229 -6.37 15.91 19.99
N THR A 230 -5.76 14.98 19.25
CA THR A 230 -6.20 13.58 19.30
C THR A 230 -5.84 12.92 20.63
N ASP A 231 -4.75 13.30 21.28
CA ASP A 231 -4.38 12.84 22.61
C ASP A 231 -5.44 13.22 23.66
N ILE A 232 -6.01 14.42 23.52
CA ILE A 232 -6.99 14.95 24.47
C ILE A 232 -8.40 14.43 24.18
N HIS A 233 -8.78 14.35 22.89
CA HIS A 233 -10.18 14.18 22.49
C HIS A 233 -10.52 12.81 21.89
N GLN A 234 -9.52 12.01 21.47
CA GLN A 234 -9.70 10.69 20.83
C GLN A 234 -8.89 9.60 21.55
N THR A 235 -9.21 9.34 22.80
CA THR A 235 -8.47 8.39 23.66
C THR A 235 -8.78 6.92 23.39
N ASP A 236 -9.80 6.63 22.62
CA ASP A 236 -10.23 5.28 22.19
C ASP A 236 -9.33 4.68 21.11
N ARG A 237 -8.65 5.52 20.33
CA ARG A 237 -7.70 5.12 19.30
C ARG A 237 -6.25 5.37 19.72
N ARG A 238 -5.30 4.77 19.03
CA ARG A 238 -3.87 4.82 19.38
C ARG A 238 -3.05 5.55 18.33
N ARG A 239 -1.95 6.17 18.81
CA ARG A 239 -0.94 6.72 17.91
C ARG A 239 -0.15 5.60 17.22
N PRO A 240 0.28 5.79 15.97
CA PRO A 240 0.17 7.04 15.18
C PRO A 240 -1.16 7.16 14.41
N ASP A 241 -1.97 6.11 14.36
CA ASP A 241 -3.15 5.97 13.48
C ASP A 241 -4.14 7.14 13.62
N ARG A 242 -4.55 7.48 14.85
CA ARG A 242 -5.49 8.60 15.11
C ARG A 242 -4.97 9.95 14.60
N ALA A 243 -3.67 10.22 14.74
CA ALA A 243 -3.09 11.50 14.30
C ALA A 243 -2.95 11.55 12.78
N ILE A 244 -2.62 10.41 12.15
CA ILE A 244 -2.55 10.29 10.68
C ILE A 244 -3.93 10.51 10.07
N ASP A 245 -4.96 9.84 10.58
CA ASP A 245 -6.34 9.94 10.07
C ASP A 245 -6.88 11.36 10.15
N VAL A 246 -6.70 12.02 11.30
CA VAL A 246 -7.18 13.40 11.49
C VAL A 246 -6.44 14.38 10.57
N LEU A 247 -5.13 14.19 10.37
CA LEU A 247 -4.38 15.04 9.44
C LEU A 247 -4.80 14.80 8.00
N ASP A 248 -5.02 13.55 7.60
CA ASP A 248 -5.52 13.20 6.26
C ASP A 248 -6.90 13.79 5.99
N GLU A 249 -7.81 13.71 6.96
CA GLU A 249 -9.14 14.32 6.89
C GLU A 249 -9.06 15.86 6.83
N ALA A 250 -8.16 16.50 7.58
CA ALA A 250 -7.94 17.94 7.51
C ALA A 250 -7.40 18.37 6.13
N CYS A 251 -6.50 17.58 5.54
CA CYS A 251 -6.04 17.80 4.17
C CYS A 251 -7.18 17.68 3.15
N ALA A 252 -8.01 16.64 3.27
CA ALA A 252 -9.16 16.44 2.41
C ALA A 252 -10.17 17.57 2.53
N HIS A 253 -10.45 18.05 3.74
CA HIS A 253 -11.34 19.19 3.97
C HIS A 253 -10.78 20.46 3.36
N THR A 254 -9.51 20.78 3.60
CA THR A 254 -8.84 21.96 3.02
C THR A 254 -8.88 21.92 1.49
N HIS A 255 -8.60 20.76 0.88
CA HIS A 255 -8.74 20.58 -0.58
C HIS A 255 -10.17 20.85 -1.07
N ALA A 256 -11.18 20.31 -0.36
CA ALA A 256 -12.59 20.45 -0.77
C ALA A 256 -13.10 21.90 -0.79
N ILE A 257 -12.57 22.76 0.07
CA ILE A 257 -12.97 24.17 0.14
C ILE A 257 -12.01 25.11 -0.62
N ALA A 258 -10.87 24.61 -1.06
CA ALA A 258 -9.85 25.37 -1.76
C ALA A 258 -10.37 25.89 -3.11
N ARG A 259 -9.97 27.11 -3.45
CA ARG A 259 -10.20 27.71 -4.78
C ARG A 259 -8.85 27.90 -5.45
N TYR A 260 -8.51 26.98 -6.32
CA TYR A 260 -7.26 27.00 -7.05
C TYR A 260 -7.32 28.00 -8.20
N SER A 261 -6.26 28.77 -8.40
CA SER A 261 -6.11 29.57 -9.60
C SER A 261 -5.97 28.72 -10.86
N PRO A 262 -6.25 29.24 -12.06
CA PRO A 262 -6.03 28.51 -13.31
C PRO A 262 -4.59 28.00 -13.47
N ARG A 263 -3.60 28.73 -12.91
CA ARG A 263 -2.19 28.33 -12.93
C ARG A 263 -1.96 27.12 -12.02
N ALA A 264 -2.45 27.14 -10.78
CA ALA A 264 -2.37 26.00 -9.86
C ALA A 264 -3.03 24.75 -10.45
N GLU A 265 -4.23 24.88 -11.03
CA GLU A 265 -4.89 23.74 -11.69
C GLU A 265 -4.07 23.17 -12.85
N SER A 266 -3.44 24.02 -13.67
CA SER A 266 -2.60 23.56 -14.78
C SER A 266 -1.38 22.77 -14.29
N LEU A 267 -0.73 23.22 -13.21
CA LEU A 267 0.40 22.54 -12.59
C LEU A 267 -0.02 21.21 -11.95
N ILE A 268 -1.16 21.17 -11.25
CA ILE A 268 -1.70 19.92 -10.65
C ILE A 268 -1.96 18.89 -11.75
N ARG A 269 -2.60 19.27 -12.87
CA ARG A 269 -2.84 18.37 -14.01
C ARG A 269 -1.52 17.85 -14.59
N ARG A 270 -0.55 18.75 -14.82
CA ARG A 270 0.75 18.37 -15.39
C ARG A 270 1.53 17.44 -14.46
N ARG A 271 1.48 17.66 -13.14
CA ARG A 271 2.06 16.76 -12.15
C ARG A 271 1.44 15.36 -12.25
N GLN A 272 0.12 15.27 -12.33
CA GLN A 272 -0.58 13.98 -12.46
C GLN A 272 -0.19 13.23 -13.75
N GLU A 273 0.01 13.94 -14.85
CA GLU A 273 0.49 13.37 -16.11
C GLU A 273 1.91 12.80 -15.96
N LEU A 274 2.84 13.60 -15.43
CA LEU A 274 4.23 13.18 -15.21
C LEU A 274 4.31 11.95 -14.28
N LEU A 275 3.54 11.93 -13.20
CA LEU A 275 3.49 10.78 -12.30
C LEU A 275 2.93 9.53 -12.98
N ARG A 276 1.92 9.66 -13.84
CA ARG A 276 1.41 8.54 -14.65
C ARG A 276 2.45 8.04 -15.66
N GLU A 277 3.14 8.95 -16.36
CA GLU A 277 4.22 8.61 -17.28
C GLU A 277 5.32 7.81 -16.59
N GLN A 278 5.75 8.27 -15.39
CA GLN A 278 6.74 7.55 -14.58
C GLN A 278 6.25 6.15 -14.14
N GLN A 279 4.99 6.03 -13.73
CA GLN A 279 4.42 4.73 -13.33
C GLN A 279 4.32 3.75 -14.51
N VAL A 280 3.96 4.24 -15.69
CA VAL A 280 3.90 3.42 -16.91
C VAL A 280 5.31 2.98 -17.31
N GLY A 281 6.28 3.90 -17.32
CA GLY A 281 7.68 3.57 -17.59
C GLY A 281 8.27 2.56 -16.61
N ALA A 282 8.01 2.72 -15.31
CA ALA A 282 8.45 1.77 -14.30
C ALA A 282 7.80 0.38 -14.47
N ARG A 283 6.52 0.31 -14.87
CA ARG A 283 5.84 -0.96 -15.15
C ARG A 283 6.39 -1.63 -16.40
N GLN A 284 6.72 -0.88 -17.43
CA GLN A 284 7.33 -1.40 -18.66
C GLN A 284 8.73 -1.93 -18.39
N ALA A 285 9.59 -1.18 -17.68
CA ALA A 285 10.91 -1.62 -17.27
C ALA A 285 10.87 -2.91 -16.44
N ALA A 286 9.97 -2.98 -15.45
CA ALA A 286 9.79 -4.18 -14.63
C ALA A 286 9.28 -5.40 -15.45
N ARG A 287 8.51 -5.14 -16.51
CA ARG A 287 8.04 -6.19 -17.40
C ARG A 287 9.15 -6.68 -18.34
N GLU A 288 9.98 -5.78 -18.85
CA GLU A 288 11.16 -6.11 -19.65
C GLU A 288 12.20 -6.89 -18.85
N GLU A 289 12.48 -6.49 -17.60
CA GLU A 289 13.34 -7.25 -16.69
C GLU A 289 12.79 -8.66 -16.43
N SER A 290 11.48 -8.81 -16.26
CA SER A 290 10.86 -10.13 -16.06
C SER A 290 10.89 -11.02 -17.30
N VAL A 291 10.92 -10.44 -18.49
CA VAL A 291 11.04 -11.17 -19.78
C VAL A 291 12.48 -11.59 -20.04
N THR A 292 13.46 -10.78 -19.67
CA THR A 292 14.89 -11.12 -19.83
C THR A 292 15.39 -12.16 -18.83
N MET A 293 14.68 -12.38 -17.72
CA MET A 293 14.98 -13.43 -16.72
C MET A 293 14.31 -14.78 -16.99
N ASN A 294 13.36 -14.86 -17.92
CA ASN A 294 12.83 -16.14 -18.37
C ASN A 294 13.73 -16.71 -19.47
N ASP A 295 14.19 -17.94 -19.29
CA ASP A 295 14.90 -18.75 -20.29
C ASP A 295 14.25 -18.66 -21.67
N PRO A 296 15.02 -18.80 -22.75
CA PRO A 296 14.51 -18.63 -24.08
C PRO A 296 13.40 -19.67 -24.34
N ILE A 297 12.15 -19.23 -24.17
CA ILE A 297 11.01 -19.93 -24.77
C ILE A 297 11.36 -19.97 -26.26
N ASP A 298 11.46 -21.19 -26.78
CA ASP A 298 11.76 -21.51 -28.18
C ASP A 298 11.10 -20.47 -29.09
N SER A 299 11.92 -19.75 -29.84
CA SER A 299 11.50 -18.63 -30.70
C SER A 299 10.34 -19.00 -31.63
N SER A 300 10.15 -20.29 -31.87
CA SER A 300 9.05 -20.86 -32.64
C SER A 300 7.68 -20.69 -31.97
N VAL A 301 7.60 -20.71 -30.61
CA VAL A 301 6.34 -20.56 -29.86
C VAL A 301 5.94 -19.10 -29.76
N ALA A 302 6.91 -18.19 -29.60
CA ALA A 302 6.64 -16.75 -29.58
C ALA A 302 6.11 -16.27 -30.96
N THR A 303 6.73 -16.73 -32.05
CA THR A 303 6.27 -16.42 -33.42
C THR A 303 4.89 -17.01 -33.73
N ALA A 304 4.57 -18.21 -33.22
CA ALA A 304 3.26 -18.82 -33.39
C ALA A 304 2.15 -18.08 -32.58
N LEU A 305 2.46 -17.55 -31.39
CA LEU A 305 1.53 -16.75 -30.60
C LEU A 305 1.26 -15.38 -31.23
N GLU A 306 2.28 -14.72 -31.80
CA GLU A 306 2.11 -13.47 -32.54
C GLU A 306 1.28 -13.67 -33.82
N GLN A 307 1.51 -14.74 -34.55
CA GLN A 307 0.69 -15.08 -35.73
C GLN A 307 -0.76 -15.38 -35.38
N PHE A 308 -1.00 -16.11 -34.28
CA PHE A 308 -2.35 -16.40 -33.79
C PHE A 308 -3.07 -15.14 -33.30
N GLY A 309 -2.36 -14.21 -32.65
CA GLY A 309 -2.89 -12.89 -32.24
C GLY A 309 -3.30 -12.05 -33.45
N ALA A 310 -2.47 -12.00 -34.50
CA ALA A 310 -2.76 -11.28 -35.74
C ALA A 310 -3.95 -11.88 -36.51
N GLU A 311 -4.10 -13.19 -36.51
CA GLU A 311 -5.26 -13.86 -37.10
C GLU A 311 -6.56 -13.59 -36.36
N LEU A 312 -6.52 -13.52 -35.03
CA LEU A 312 -7.69 -13.14 -34.22
C LEU A 312 -8.10 -11.66 -34.41
N GLU A 313 -7.13 -10.75 -34.51
CA GLU A 313 -7.42 -9.36 -34.85
C GLU A 313 -8.05 -9.20 -36.25
N ALA A 314 -7.59 -9.95 -37.22
CA ALA A 314 -8.16 -9.94 -38.59
C ALA A 314 -9.60 -10.46 -38.65
N ILE A 315 -10.00 -11.32 -37.72
CA ILE A 315 -11.37 -11.87 -37.62
C ILE A 315 -12.34 -10.91 -36.95
N PHE A 316 -11.86 -10.10 -35.95
CA PHE A 316 -12.72 -9.22 -35.14
C PHE A 316 -12.74 -7.77 -35.58
N ILE A 317 -11.80 -7.30 -36.40
CA ILE A 317 -11.78 -5.92 -36.91
C ILE A 317 -12.04 -6.00 -38.43
N GLY A 318 -13.31 -5.78 -38.82
CA GLY A 318 -13.68 -5.60 -40.21
C GLY A 318 -12.93 -4.41 -40.83
N PRO A 319 -12.83 -4.34 -42.17
CA PRO A 319 -12.04 -3.33 -42.88
C PRO A 319 -12.53 -1.91 -42.51
N PRO A 320 -11.60 -0.94 -42.32
CA PRO A 320 -11.94 0.40 -41.93
C PRO A 320 -12.90 1.07 -42.90
N PRO A 321 -13.91 1.84 -42.45
CA PRO A 321 -14.86 2.51 -43.31
C PRO A 321 -14.16 3.56 -44.16
N THR A 322 -14.41 3.47 -45.49
CA THR A 322 -13.95 4.44 -46.50
C THR A 322 -14.45 5.82 -46.15
N ARG A 323 -13.54 6.79 -46.04
CA ARG A 323 -13.89 8.22 -45.87
C ARG A 323 -14.71 8.69 -47.04
N VAL A 324 -15.97 8.98 -46.80
CA VAL A 324 -16.83 9.72 -47.73
C VAL A 324 -16.67 11.21 -47.42
N THR A 325 -16.16 11.96 -48.34
CA THR A 325 -16.12 13.43 -48.35
C THR A 325 -17.52 13.98 -48.57
N PRO A 326 -18.05 14.89 -47.71
CA PRO A 326 -19.32 15.54 -48.01
C PRO A 326 -19.15 16.65 -49.05
N PRO A 327 -20.19 16.90 -49.89
CA PRO A 327 -20.14 17.94 -50.93
C PRO A 327 -20.27 19.33 -50.33
N ASP A 328 -19.52 20.24 -50.94
CA ASP A 328 -19.51 21.69 -50.74
C ASP A 328 -20.93 22.29 -51.00
N ARG A 329 -21.47 22.96 -49.94
CA ARG A 329 -22.64 23.88 -50.10
C ARG A 329 -22.24 25.27 -49.64
N GLY A 330 -21.88 26.06 -50.62
CA GLY A 330 -21.74 27.48 -50.42
C GLY A 330 -23.08 28.16 -50.05
N THR A 331 -23.05 28.93 -49.00
CA THR A 331 -23.99 30.04 -48.79
C THR A 331 -23.25 31.18 -48.09
N LYS A 332 -23.17 32.27 -48.83
CA LYS A 332 -22.67 33.57 -48.36
C LYS A 332 -23.72 34.20 -47.48
N GLU A 333 -23.45 34.45 -46.22
CA GLU A 333 -24.12 35.47 -45.46
C GLU A 333 -23.08 36.41 -44.82
N LYS A 334 -23.20 37.66 -45.18
CA LYS A 334 -22.45 38.77 -44.61
C LYS A 334 -23.02 39.08 -43.24
N THR A 335 -22.24 38.91 -42.19
CA THR A 335 -22.55 39.51 -40.90
C THR A 335 -21.34 40.31 -40.41
N ALA A 336 -21.68 41.49 -39.83
CA ALA A 336 -20.78 42.58 -39.47
C ALA A 336 -19.56 42.16 -38.65
N GLN A 337 -18.41 42.72 -39.00
CA GLN A 337 -17.15 42.63 -38.29
C GLN A 337 -17.24 43.36 -36.94
N ALA A 338 -17.41 42.61 -35.86
CA ALA A 338 -16.94 43.01 -34.54
C ALA A 338 -15.40 42.90 -34.52
N ARG A 339 -14.71 43.94 -34.05
CA ARG A 339 -13.24 43.91 -33.86
C ARG A 339 -12.90 42.74 -32.97
N PRO A 340 -11.95 41.87 -33.37
CA PRO A 340 -11.49 40.83 -32.49
C PRO A 340 -10.80 41.45 -31.27
N GLU A 341 -11.22 41.03 -30.07
CA GLU A 341 -10.43 41.24 -28.86
C GLU A 341 -9.03 40.64 -29.06
N PRO A 342 -7.98 41.29 -28.55
CA PRO A 342 -6.65 40.70 -28.63
C PRO A 342 -6.66 39.31 -27.98
N PRO A 343 -5.98 38.32 -28.58
CA PRO A 343 -5.92 36.99 -27.99
C PRO A 343 -5.34 37.10 -26.59
N PRO A 344 -5.83 36.31 -25.63
CA PRO A 344 -5.26 36.27 -24.28
C PRO A 344 -3.77 35.95 -24.38
N PRO A 345 -2.92 36.52 -23.51
CA PRO A 345 -1.48 36.23 -23.51
C PRO A 345 -1.30 34.70 -23.44
N PRO A 346 -0.26 34.18 -24.14
CA PRO A 346 0.03 32.74 -24.07
C PRO A 346 0.20 32.33 -22.60
N PRO A 347 -0.35 31.19 -22.18
CA PRO A 347 -0.12 30.70 -20.83
C PRO A 347 1.37 30.54 -20.58
N ASP A 348 1.82 30.93 -19.38
CA ASP A 348 3.20 30.74 -18.97
C ASP A 348 3.65 29.31 -19.20
N PRO A 349 4.90 29.08 -19.63
CA PRO A 349 5.41 27.75 -19.91
C PRO A 349 5.30 26.87 -18.68
N VAL A 350 4.71 25.68 -18.82
CA VAL A 350 4.56 24.71 -17.72
C VAL A 350 5.90 23.96 -17.57
N PRO A 351 6.42 23.84 -16.33
CA PRO A 351 7.70 23.13 -16.09
C PRO A 351 7.70 21.70 -16.65
N SER A 352 8.84 21.30 -17.20
CA SER A 352 9.02 19.99 -17.83
C SER A 352 9.47 18.91 -16.85
N THR A 353 10.01 19.29 -15.68
CA THR A 353 10.50 18.36 -14.66
C THR A 353 9.61 18.36 -13.42
N LEU A 354 9.45 17.20 -12.78
CA LEU A 354 8.60 17.06 -11.60
C LEU A 354 9.06 17.99 -10.45
N GLY A 355 10.36 18.06 -10.19
CA GLY A 355 10.89 18.86 -9.08
C GLY A 355 10.65 20.38 -9.23
N THR A 356 10.86 20.93 -10.43
CA THR A 356 10.60 22.36 -10.69
C THR A 356 9.11 22.67 -10.61
N LEU A 357 8.28 21.75 -11.06
CA LEU A 357 6.82 21.87 -11.00
C LEU A 357 6.32 21.86 -9.56
N GLU A 358 6.83 20.96 -8.72
CA GLU A 358 6.44 20.85 -7.31
C GLU A 358 6.85 22.11 -6.52
N THR A 359 8.03 22.67 -6.80
CA THR A 359 8.47 23.91 -6.18
C THR A 359 7.54 25.07 -6.56
N GLU A 360 7.24 25.25 -7.85
CA GLU A 360 6.34 26.31 -8.32
C GLU A 360 4.92 26.14 -7.77
N LEU A 361 4.43 24.91 -7.73
CA LEU A 361 3.11 24.60 -7.17
C LEU A 361 3.05 24.93 -5.68
N ALA A 362 4.08 24.58 -4.91
CA ALA A 362 4.14 24.89 -3.48
C ALA A 362 4.14 26.39 -3.22
N ASP A 363 4.89 27.18 -4.02
CA ASP A 363 4.89 28.65 -3.91
C ASP A 363 3.49 29.22 -4.16
N ILE A 364 2.78 28.75 -5.18
CA ILE A 364 1.44 29.21 -5.50
C ILE A 364 0.44 28.82 -4.41
N LEU A 365 0.47 27.56 -3.93
CA LEU A 365 -0.42 27.11 -2.85
C LEU A 365 -0.21 27.92 -1.58
N MET A 366 1.05 28.28 -1.27
CA MET A 366 1.38 29.15 -0.15
C MET A 366 0.80 30.56 -0.33
N GLN A 367 0.94 31.16 -1.52
CA GLN A 367 0.38 32.48 -1.84
C GLN A 367 -1.14 32.50 -1.80
N GLU A 368 -1.78 31.44 -2.26
CA GLU A 368 -3.24 31.29 -2.26
C GLU A 368 -3.79 30.92 -0.88
N GLY A 369 -2.91 30.62 0.10
CA GLY A 369 -3.30 30.26 1.46
C GLY A 369 -3.91 28.86 1.56
N ILE A 370 -3.62 27.98 0.59
CA ILE A 370 -4.08 26.58 0.57
C ILE A 370 -3.12 25.75 1.43
N VAL A 371 -3.17 26.01 2.72
CA VAL A 371 -2.30 25.41 3.75
C VAL A 371 -3.18 24.86 4.87
N VAL A 372 -2.98 23.62 5.23
CA VAL A 372 -3.60 22.99 6.40
C VAL A 372 -2.98 23.58 7.65
N ARG A 373 -3.80 24.17 8.53
CA ARG A 373 -3.39 24.81 9.77
C ARG A 373 -3.94 24.05 10.98
N GLY A 374 -3.47 24.37 12.17
CA GLY A 374 -3.96 23.77 13.39
C GLY A 374 -5.47 23.94 13.63
N ILE A 375 -6.04 25.06 13.16
CA ILE A 375 -7.48 25.31 13.24
C ILE A 375 -8.30 24.36 12.34
N ASP A 376 -7.76 23.92 11.20
CA ASP A 376 -8.44 22.98 10.31
C ASP A 376 -8.48 21.59 10.97
N VAL A 377 -7.38 21.21 11.61
CA VAL A 377 -7.31 20.00 12.43
C VAL A 377 -8.30 20.07 13.62
N ALA A 378 -8.35 21.19 14.33
CA ALA A 378 -9.30 21.38 15.44
C ALA A 378 -10.76 21.22 14.98
N ARG A 379 -11.09 21.73 13.80
CA ARG A 379 -12.42 21.55 13.20
C ARG A 379 -12.76 20.09 12.94
N VAL A 380 -11.83 19.32 12.36
CA VAL A 380 -12.02 17.89 12.13
C VAL A 380 -12.24 17.14 13.43
N VAL A 381 -11.42 17.41 14.45
CA VAL A 381 -11.57 16.78 15.76
C VAL A 381 -12.90 17.17 16.42
N ALA A 382 -13.34 18.42 16.27
CA ALA A 382 -14.63 18.88 16.78
C ALA A 382 -15.81 18.14 16.11
N VAL A 383 -15.77 17.96 14.79
CA VAL A 383 -16.79 17.20 14.05
C VAL A 383 -16.80 15.74 14.49
N ALA A 384 -15.65 15.10 14.57
CA ALA A 384 -15.51 13.68 14.92
C ALA A 384 -15.98 13.39 16.37
N THR A 385 -15.77 14.34 17.29
CA THR A 385 -16.09 14.15 18.72
C THR A 385 -17.43 14.76 19.16
N GLY A 386 -18.02 15.62 18.33
CA GLY A 386 -19.21 16.40 18.67
C GLY A 386 -18.97 17.43 19.78
N ARG A 387 -17.71 17.82 20.03
CA ARG A 387 -17.30 18.77 21.07
C ARG A 387 -16.72 20.02 20.44
N GLU A 388 -16.81 21.14 21.17
CA GLU A 388 -16.10 22.34 20.77
C GLU A 388 -14.60 22.16 21.04
N VAL A 389 -13.79 22.26 19.97
CA VAL A 389 -12.34 22.11 20.02
C VAL A 389 -11.71 23.35 19.42
N THR A 390 -10.81 23.97 20.14
CA THR A 390 -10.07 25.15 19.70
C THR A 390 -8.58 24.85 19.70
N TRP A 391 -7.87 25.44 18.76
CA TRP A 391 -6.41 25.42 18.69
C TRP A 391 -5.90 26.85 18.84
N ALA A 392 -5.10 27.10 19.85
CA ALA A 392 -4.34 28.34 20.00
C ALA A 392 -2.89 28.05 19.64
N ALA A 393 -2.39 28.74 18.59
CA ALA A 393 -1.01 28.63 18.13
C ALA A 393 0.00 29.15 19.17
#